data_9fa3fcaf4759e9b8589d82d3d8202ef4
#
_entry.id   9fa3fcaf4759e9b8589d82d3d8202ef4
#
_cell.length_a   1.000
_cell.length_b   1.000
_cell.length_c   1.000
_cell.angle_alpha   90.00
_cell.angle_beta   90.00
_cell.angle_gamma   90.00
#
_symmetry.space_group_name_H-M   'P 1'
#
loop_
_entity.id
_entity.type
_entity.pdbx_description
1 polymer ?
#
loop_
_entity_poly.entity_id
_entity_poly.type
_entity_poly.pdbx_seq_one_letter_code
_entity_poly.pdbx_strand_id
1 'polypeptide(L)'
;MLKLEQALLVEGKYDAARLSNIVDGTILTTDGFRVFKDGALQRLLKRIAAAQGLIILTDSDAAGFKIRHFVTGLVGAKHVLQAYVPAIAGKESRKAEPGKEGLLGVEGVSDDLIVQGLETALASKTACQQKTTQSRSITYTDLYDWGISGTANSAENRRVFLRRLGLPPRLSKKELLQVLNTLYTYDALNAEIKKL
;
A
#
# COMPACT_ATOMS: atom_id res chain seq x y z
N MET A 1 -20.78 1.31 2.91
CA MET A 1 -19.75 0.24 2.87
C MET A 1 -19.19 0.14 1.46
N LEU A 2 -17.89 0.14 1.33
CA LEU A 2 -17.20 -0.04 0.05
C LEU A 2 -17.23 -1.52 -0.36
N LYS A 3 -17.79 -1.84 -1.51
CA LYS A 3 -17.86 -3.22 -2.02
C LYS A 3 -16.55 -3.61 -2.69
N LEU A 4 -15.93 -4.71 -2.25
CA LEU A 4 -14.68 -5.23 -2.79
C LEU A 4 -14.91 -6.58 -3.48
N GLU A 5 -14.49 -6.70 -4.73
CA GLU A 5 -14.44 -7.99 -5.45
C GLU A 5 -13.22 -8.81 -5.02
N GLN A 6 -12.09 -8.13 -4.75
CA GLN A 6 -10.86 -8.74 -4.28
C GLN A 6 -10.93 -9.02 -2.79
N ALA A 7 -10.20 -10.04 -2.32
CA ALA A 7 -10.03 -10.24 -0.89
C ALA A 7 -9.10 -9.16 -0.32
N LEU A 8 -9.46 -8.62 0.83
CA LEU A 8 -8.66 -7.66 1.58
C LEU A 8 -7.80 -8.41 2.60
N LEU A 9 -6.48 -8.25 2.53
CA LEU A 9 -5.54 -8.84 3.48
C LEU A 9 -5.00 -7.76 4.41
N VAL A 10 -5.12 -7.97 5.70
CA VAL A 10 -4.66 -7.09 6.78
C VAL A 10 -3.77 -7.82 7.77
N GLU A 11 -3.13 -7.10 8.70
CA GLU A 11 -2.19 -7.71 9.62
C GLU A 11 -2.87 -8.52 10.71
N GLY A 12 -3.85 -7.96 11.37
CA GLY A 12 -4.42 -8.52 12.57
C GLY A 12 -5.94 -8.55 12.64
N LYS A 13 -6.44 -9.23 13.68
CA LYS A 13 -7.87 -9.37 13.94
C LYS A 13 -8.58 -8.05 14.23
N TYR A 14 -7.89 -7.08 14.81
CA TYR A 14 -8.47 -5.77 15.13
C TYR A 14 -8.68 -4.95 13.86
N ASP A 15 -7.71 -4.98 12.94
CA ASP A 15 -7.86 -4.37 11.62
C ASP A 15 -9.04 -5.00 10.88
N ALA A 16 -9.11 -6.34 10.87
CA ALA A 16 -10.21 -7.05 10.23
C ALA A 16 -11.58 -6.72 10.83
N ALA A 17 -11.68 -6.67 12.16
CA ALA A 17 -12.93 -6.32 12.85
C ALA A 17 -13.36 -4.88 12.53
N ARG A 18 -12.43 -3.94 12.49
CA ARG A 18 -12.73 -2.57 12.11
C ARG A 18 -13.16 -2.45 10.65
N LEU A 19 -12.41 -3.06 9.76
CA LEU A 19 -12.68 -2.98 8.32
C LEU A 19 -13.97 -3.67 7.90
N SER A 20 -14.46 -4.65 8.66
CA SER A 20 -15.76 -5.27 8.43
C SER A 20 -16.94 -4.28 8.55
N ASN A 21 -16.78 -3.13 9.19
CA ASN A 21 -17.77 -2.07 9.23
C ASN A 21 -17.64 -1.07 8.05
N ILE A 22 -16.54 -1.11 7.33
CA ILE A 22 -16.21 -0.15 6.25
C ILE A 22 -16.39 -0.81 4.89
N VAL A 23 -16.01 -2.10 4.76
CA VAL A 23 -16.00 -2.83 3.49
C VAL A 23 -16.94 -4.03 3.52
N ASP A 24 -17.57 -4.29 2.39
CA ASP A 24 -18.32 -5.50 2.07
C ASP A 24 -17.46 -6.38 1.16
N GLY A 25 -16.95 -7.50 1.68
CA GLY A 25 -16.07 -8.41 0.96
C GLY A 25 -15.33 -9.38 1.87
N THR A 26 -14.48 -10.19 1.28
CA THR A 26 -13.65 -11.16 2.02
C THR A 26 -12.48 -10.45 2.69
N ILE A 27 -12.40 -10.54 4.03
CA ILE A 27 -11.28 -10.00 4.80
C ILE A 27 -10.46 -11.16 5.37
N LEU A 28 -9.15 -11.14 5.14
CA LEU A 28 -8.20 -12.14 5.63
C LEU A 28 -7.15 -11.46 6.51
N THR A 29 -6.57 -12.22 7.44
CA THR A 29 -5.49 -11.73 8.29
C THR A 29 -4.20 -12.53 8.06
N THR A 30 -3.07 -11.88 8.23
CA THR A 30 -1.76 -12.55 8.25
C THR A 30 -1.41 -13.11 9.62
N ASP A 31 -2.12 -12.70 10.67
CA ASP A 31 -1.72 -12.89 12.07
C ASP A 31 -0.27 -12.42 12.32
N GLY A 32 0.05 -11.24 11.83
CA GLY A 32 1.38 -10.68 11.89
C GLY A 32 2.41 -11.55 11.17
N PHE A 33 3.49 -11.90 11.85
CA PHE A 33 4.57 -12.72 11.26
C PHE A 33 4.27 -14.22 11.14
N ARG A 34 3.10 -14.68 11.56
CA ARG A 34 2.70 -16.08 11.39
C ARG A 34 2.66 -16.48 9.92
N VAL A 35 2.28 -15.58 9.03
CA VAL A 35 2.23 -15.80 7.58
C VAL A 35 3.55 -16.33 6.99
N PHE A 36 4.70 -16.01 7.59
CA PHE A 36 6.01 -16.48 7.12
C PHE A 36 6.26 -17.99 7.37
N LYS A 37 5.54 -18.59 8.34
CA LYS A 37 5.75 -19.97 8.77
C LYS A 37 4.55 -20.87 8.55
N ASP A 38 3.35 -20.31 8.40
CA ASP A 38 2.12 -21.08 8.25
C ASP A 38 1.87 -21.47 6.79
N GLY A 39 2.29 -22.66 6.41
CA GLY A 39 2.10 -23.17 5.06
C GLY A 39 0.63 -23.37 4.66
N ALA A 40 -0.30 -23.55 5.62
CA ALA A 40 -1.72 -23.65 5.33
C ALA A 40 -2.29 -22.28 4.93
N LEU A 41 -1.93 -21.23 5.67
CA LEU A 41 -2.29 -19.84 5.35
C LEU A 41 -1.68 -19.43 4.00
N GLN A 42 -0.43 -19.76 3.74
CA GLN A 42 0.21 -19.45 2.45
C GLN A 42 -0.51 -20.11 1.26
N ARG A 43 -0.93 -21.37 1.39
CA ARG A 43 -1.73 -22.04 0.35
C ARG A 43 -3.09 -21.38 0.15
N LEU A 44 -3.75 -21.00 1.25
CA LEU A 44 -5.03 -20.28 1.18
C LEU A 44 -4.86 -18.95 0.42
N LEU A 45 -3.86 -18.15 0.78
CA LEU A 45 -3.59 -16.86 0.13
C LEU A 45 -3.34 -17.02 -1.37
N LYS A 46 -2.54 -18.04 -1.79
CA LYS A 46 -2.33 -18.34 -3.21
C LYS A 46 -3.62 -18.66 -3.95
N ARG A 47 -4.50 -19.46 -3.36
CA ARG A 47 -5.77 -19.84 -3.97
C ARG A 47 -6.72 -18.64 -4.10
N ILE A 48 -6.85 -17.85 -3.04
CA ILE A 48 -7.71 -16.65 -3.04
C ILE A 48 -7.19 -15.62 -4.04
N ALA A 49 -5.89 -15.35 -4.03
CA ALA A 49 -5.27 -14.40 -4.96
C ALA A 49 -5.48 -14.81 -6.43
N ALA A 50 -5.40 -16.11 -6.74
CA ALA A 50 -5.64 -16.63 -8.08
C ALA A 50 -7.11 -16.55 -8.50
N ALA A 51 -8.05 -16.70 -7.56
CA ALA A 51 -9.48 -16.73 -7.85
C ALA A 51 -10.09 -15.33 -8.02
N GLN A 52 -9.76 -14.38 -7.13
CA GLN A 52 -10.39 -13.05 -7.09
C GLN A 52 -9.42 -11.89 -6.96
N GLY A 53 -8.12 -12.17 -6.83
CA GLY A 53 -7.14 -11.16 -6.51
C GLY A 53 -7.09 -10.80 -5.02
N LEU A 54 -6.07 -10.04 -4.65
CA LEU A 54 -5.80 -9.66 -3.27
C LEU A 54 -5.49 -8.16 -3.18
N ILE A 55 -6.11 -7.47 -2.24
CA ILE A 55 -5.72 -6.12 -1.84
C ILE A 55 -4.94 -6.27 -0.54
N ILE A 56 -3.71 -5.76 -0.47
CA ILE A 56 -2.91 -5.78 0.76
C ILE A 56 -2.99 -4.39 1.41
N LEU A 57 -3.50 -4.35 2.63
CA LEU A 57 -3.55 -3.17 3.48
C LEU A 57 -2.88 -3.50 4.82
N THR A 58 -1.66 -3.05 5.01
CA THR A 58 -0.87 -3.25 6.23
C THR A 58 -0.44 -1.91 6.79
N ASP A 59 0.01 -1.89 8.03
CA ASP A 59 0.56 -0.70 8.65
C ASP A 59 1.72 -0.10 7.83
N SER A 60 1.92 1.20 7.98
CA SER A 60 2.97 1.94 7.25
C SER A 60 4.32 1.88 7.96
N ASP A 61 4.61 0.78 8.66
CA ASP A 61 5.83 0.52 9.39
C ASP A 61 6.70 -0.58 8.74
N ALA A 62 7.87 -0.82 9.30
CA ALA A 62 8.81 -1.82 8.77
C ALA A 62 8.26 -3.26 8.80
N ALA A 63 7.38 -3.59 9.76
CA ALA A 63 6.78 -4.91 9.88
C ALA A 63 5.75 -5.13 8.76
N GLY A 64 4.85 -4.16 8.56
CA GLY A 64 3.86 -4.19 7.50
C GLY A 64 4.50 -4.28 6.11
N PHE A 65 5.61 -3.56 5.87
CA PHE A 65 6.36 -3.68 4.61
C PHE A 65 6.95 -5.06 4.38
N LYS A 66 7.47 -5.72 5.42
CA LYS A 66 7.98 -7.10 5.31
C LYS A 66 6.87 -8.08 4.94
N ILE A 67 5.72 -7.96 5.60
CA ILE A 67 4.54 -8.79 5.33
C ILE A 67 4.08 -8.58 3.89
N ARG A 68 3.91 -7.33 3.48
CA ARG A 68 3.51 -6.92 2.13
C ARG A 68 4.43 -7.51 1.05
N HIS A 69 5.74 -7.33 1.22
CA HIS A 69 6.74 -7.85 0.30
C HIS A 69 6.68 -9.39 0.20
N PHE A 70 6.61 -10.07 1.35
CA PHE A 70 6.54 -11.53 1.39
C PHE A 70 5.28 -12.06 0.68
N VAL A 71 4.11 -11.52 1.01
CA VAL A 71 2.84 -11.96 0.42
C VAL A 71 2.82 -11.69 -1.09
N THR A 72 3.30 -10.54 -1.53
CA THR A 72 3.39 -10.22 -2.97
C THR A 72 4.28 -11.22 -3.70
N GLY A 73 5.43 -11.59 -3.14
CA GLY A 73 6.30 -12.64 -3.68
C GLY A 73 5.66 -14.03 -3.69
N LEU A 74 4.86 -14.33 -2.64
CA LEU A 74 4.20 -15.61 -2.47
C LEU A 74 3.09 -15.88 -3.52
N VAL A 75 2.27 -14.86 -3.80
CA VAL A 75 1.08 -15.00 -4.66
C VAL A 75 1.30 -14.48 -6.09
N GLY A 76 2.36 -13.71 -6.30
CA GLY A 76 2.67 -13.05 -7.57
C GLY A 76 2.05 -11.66 -7.70
N ALA A 77 2.85 -10.68 -8.10
CA ALA A 77 2.48 -9.27 -8.17
C ALA A 77 1.24 -8.98 -9.03
N LYS A 78 1.00 -9.77 -10.08
CA LYS A 78 -0.16 -9.62 -10.97
C LYS A 78 -1.51 -9.86 -10.28
N HIS A 79 -1.51 -10.53 -9.13
CA HIS A 79 -2.71 -10.84 -8.35
C HIS A 79 -2.90 -9.88 -7.17
N VAL A 80 -2.03 -8.89 -7.00
CA VAL A 80 -2.01 -8.02 -5.82
C VAL A 80 -2.24 -6.56 -6.21
N LEU A 81 -3.16 -5.92 -5.49
CA LEU A 81 -3.28 -4.47 -5.42
C LEU A 81 -2.70 -4.00 -4.07
N GLN A 82 -1.95 -2.92 -4.11
CA GLN A 82 -1.33 -2.35 -2.91
C GLN A 82 -2.14 -1.14 -2.45
N ALA A 83 -2.84 -1.28 -1.31
CA ALA A 83 -3.49 -0.16 -0.66
C ALA A 83 -2.59 0.41 0.44
N TYR A 84 -2.60 1.73 0.58
CA TYR A 84 -1.80 2.44 1.57
C TYR A 84 -2.68 3.42 2.34
N VAL A 85 -2.41 3.54 3.63
CA VAL A 85 -2.93 4.62 4.47
C VAL A 85 -1.82 5.63 4.74
N PRO A 86 -2.15 6.92 4.91
CA PRO A 86 -1.16 7.93 5.27
C PRO A 86 -0.43 7.57 6.56
N ALA A 87 0.87 7.84 6.61
CA ALA A 87 1.66 7.72 7.84
C ALA A 87 1.34 8.91 8.76
N ILE A 88 0.45 8.70 9.70
CA ILE A 88 0.02 9.71 10.68
C ILE A 88 0.75 9.44 12.00
N ALA A 89 1.42 10.46 12.55
CA ALA A 89 2.01 10.36 13.87
C ALA A 89 0.91 10.25 14.93
N GLY A 90 1.06 9.28 15.84
CA GLY A 90 0.07 9.08 16.88
C GLY A 90 0.21 7.75 17.61
N LYS A 91 -0.69 7.55 18.55
CA LYS A 91 -0.80 6.35 19.36
C LYS A 91 -2.24 5.83 19.24
N GLU A 92 -2.38 4.56 18.95
CA GLU A 92 -3.69 3.90 18.96
C GLU A 92 -4.25 3.88 20.39
N SER A 93 -5.54 4.15 20.54
CA SER A 93 -6.21 4.26 21.86
C SER A 93 -6.03 3.01 22.72
N ARG A 94 -5.92 1.84 22.10
CA ARG A 94 -5.76 0.56 22.77
C ARG A 94 -4.35 0.29 23.28
N LYS A 95 -3.33 0.89 22.69
CA LYS A 95 -1.92 0.68 23.08
C LYS A 95 -1.52 1.57 24.24
N ALA A 96 -0.80 1.03 25.24
CA ALA A 96 -0.25 1.82 26.33
C ALA A 96 0.81 2.81 25.83
N GLU A 97 1.63 2.39 24.86
CA GLU A 97 2.70 3.19 24.25
C GLU A 97 2.56 3.25 22.72
N PRO A 98 3.09 4.29 22.07
CA PRO A 98 3.18 4.34 20.62
C PRO A 98 3.93 3.13 20.05
N GLY A 99 3.62 2.71 18.84
CA GLY A 99 4.45 1.76 18.11
C GLY A 99 5.90 2.27 17.94
N LYS A 100 6.85 1.39 17.64
CA LYS A 100 8.28 1.72 17.50
C LYS A 100 8.57 2.93 16.59
N GLU A 101 7.72 3.21 15.64
CA GLU A 101 7.86 4.32 14.70
C GLU A 101 6.97 5.52 15.04
N GLY A 102 6.18 5.44 16.11
CA GLY A 102 5.28 6.51 16.53
C GLY A 102 4.16 6.82 15.52
N LEU A 103 3.84 5.86 14.64
CA LEU A 103 2.81 5.99 13.62
C LEU A 103 1.54 5.25 14.04
N LEU A 104 0.39 5.80 13.63
CA LEU A 104 -0.88 5.09 13.71
C LEU A 104 -0.88 3.92 12.72
N GLY A 105 -1.28 2.74 13.20
CA GLY A 105 -1.62 1.62 12.34
C GLY A 105 -2.98 1.82 11.65
N VAL A 106 -3.38 0.88 10.80
CA VAL A 106 -4.68 0.86 10.13
C VAL A 106 -5.83 1.05 11.13
N GLU A 107 -5.71 0.49 12.33
CA GLU A 107 -6.67 0.62 13.41
C GLU A 107 -6.89 2.08 13.88
N GLY A 108 -5.87 2.94 13.80
CA GLY A 108 -5.90 4.32 14.28
C GLY A 108 -6.22 5.39 13.22
N VAL A 109 -6.25 5.02 11.95
CA VAL A 109 -6.50 5.95 10.83
C VAL A 109 -8.00 6.11 10.59
N SER A 110 -8.49 7.29 10.20
CA SER A 110 -9.93 7.52 9.95
C SER A 110 -10.47 6.66 8.80
N ASP A 111 -11.77 6.35 8.85
CA ASP A 111 -12.44 5.52 7.85
C ASP A 111 -12.34 6.11 6.44
N ASP A 112 -12.46 7.44 6.32
CA ASP A 112 -12.36 8.14 5.02
C ASP A 112 -10.99 7.94 4.38
N LEU A 113 -9.91 8.00 5.15
CA LEU A 113 -8.55 7.79 4.65
C LEU A 113 -8.30 6.33 4.27
N ILE A 114 -8.91 5.39 4.97
CA ILE A 114 -8.86 3.97 4.61
C ILE A 114 -9.60 3.74 3.29
N VAL A 115 -10.82 4.25 3.17
CA VAL A 115 -11.63 4.15 1.94
C VAL A 115 -10.88 4.77 0.77
N GLN A 116 -10.34 5.98 0.92
CA GLN A 116 -9.53 6.65 -0.10
C GLN A 116 -8.31 5.80 -0.54
N GLY A 117 -7.60 5.18 0.40
CA GLY A 117 -6.48 4.28 0.10
C GLY A 117 -6.91 3.04 -0.70
N LEU A 118 -8.06 2.46 -0.36
CA LEU A 118 -8.63 1.32 -1.08
C LEU A 118 -9.12 1.72 -2.47
N GLU A 119 -9.83 2.84 -2.61
CA GLU A 119 -10.29 3.36 -3.90
C GLU A 119 -9.12 3.68 -4.84
N THR A 120 -8.05 4.28 -4.31
CA THR A 120 -6.82 4.54 -5.07
C THR A 120 -6.22 3.23 -5.60
N ALA A 121 -6.17 2.19 -4.77
CA ALA A 121 -5.66 0.88 -5.18
C ALA A 121 -6.56 0.24 -6.25
N LEU A 122 -7.88 0.35 -6.14
CA LEU A 122 -8.85 -0.16 -7.14
C LEU A 122 -8.75 0.60 -8.47
N ALA A 123 -8.66 1.92 -8.43
CA ALA A 123 -8.48 2.77 -9.61
C ALA A 123 -7.20 2.42 -10.38
N SER A 124 -6.14 2.01 -9.69
CA SER A 124 -4.88 1.59 -10.31
C SER A 124 -5.04 0.33 -11.18
N LYS A 125 -5.95 -0.58 -10.83
CA LYS A 125 -6.28 -1.77 -11.64
C LYS A 125 -6.89 -1.36 -12.97
N THR A 126 -7.86 -0.45 -12.94
CA THR A 126 -8.53 0.06 -14.13
C THR A 126 -7.57 0.83 -15.02
N ALA A 127 -6.72 1.68 -14.45
CA ALA A 127 -5.68 2.41 -15.17
C ALA A 127 -4.62 1.48 -15.78
N CYS A 128 -4.27 0.38 -15.11
CA CYS A 128 -3.32 -0.61 -15.63
C CYS A 128 -3.93 -1.41 -16.80
N GLN A 129 -5.22 -1.68 -16.77
CA GLN A 129 -5.93 -2.31 -17.89
C GLN A 129 -6.09 -1.35 -19.09
N GLN A 130 -6.19 -0.04 -18.85
CA GLN A 130 -6.23 1.00 -19.88
C GLN A 130 -4.84 1.45 -20.36
N LYS A 131 -3.76 1.14 -19.61
CA LYS A 131 -2.36 1.47 -19.95
C LYS A 131 -1.82 0.76 -21.20
N THR A 132 -2.60 -0.02 -21.89
CA THR A 132 -2.13 -0.72 -23.11
C THR A 132 -1.86 0.22 -24.29
N THR A 133 -2.01 1.54 -24.17
CA THR A 133 -1.85 2.38 -25.39
C THR A 133 -0.98 3.63 -25.32
N GLN A 134 -0.63 4.30 -24.21
CA GLN A 134 0.09 5.59 -24.39
C GLN A 134 0.98 6.16 -23.27
N SER A 135 1.17 5.54 -22.12
CA SER A 135 2.05 6.15 -21.10
C SER A 135 3.31 5.32 -20.87
N ARG A 136 4.48 5.95 -21.01
CA ARG A 136 5.76 5.29 -20.70
C ARG A 136 5.89 4.98 -19.20
N SER A 137 6.64 3.94 -18.88
CA SER A 137 6.97 3.61 -17.48
C SER A 137 7.87 4.66 -16.86
N ILE A 138 7.66 4.90 -15.57
CA ILE A 138 8.52 5.73 -14.72
C ILE A 138 9.81 4.96 -14.46
N THR A 139 10.95 5.64 -14.56
CA THR A 139 12.28 5.08 -14.40
C THR A 139 13.03 5.68 -13.22
N TYR A 140 14.18 5.13 -12.86
CA TYR A 140 15.08 5.74 -11.86
C TYR A 140 15.60 7.11 -12.29
N THR A 141 15.77 7.34 -13.59
CA THR A 141 16.16 8.63 -14.15
C THR A 141 15.09 9.69 -13.86
N ASP A 142 13.81 9.34 -14.02
CA ASP A 142 12.72 10.26 -13.71
C ASP A 142 12.71 10.64 -12.22
N LEU A 143 12.96 9.67 -11.32
CA LEU A 143 13.06 9.96 -9.88
C LEU A 143 14.21 10.91 -9.56
N TYR A 144 15.30 10.83 -10.31
CA TYR A 144 16.45 11.74 -10.19
C TYR A 144 16.09 13.13 -10.71
N ASP A 145 15.54 13.24 -11.91
CA ASP A 145 15.12 14.48 -12.55
C ASP A 145 14.06 15.23 -11.73
N TRP A 146 13.19 14.49 -11.06
CA TRP A 146 12.22 15.03 -10.12
C TRP A 146 12.81 15.42 -8.75
N GLY A 147 14.09 15.21 -8.52
CA GLY A 147 14.76 15.56 -7.28
C GLY A 147 14.33 14.73 -6.06
N ILE A 148 13.69 13.58 -6.27
CA ILE A 148 13.23 12.69 -5.19
C ILE A 148 14.12 11.45 -4.98
N SER A 149 15.20 11.35 -5.76
CA SER A 149 16.24 10.32 -5.60
C SER A 149 17.59 10.79 -6.11
N GLY A 150 18.65 10.60 -5.32
CA GLY A 150 20.03 10.81 -5.76
C GLY A 150 20.51 12.26 -5.77
N THR A 151 19.71 13.24 -5.42
CA THR A 151 20.07 14.67 -5.30
C THR A 151 20.26 15.08 -3.85
N ALA A 152 20.85 16.25 -3.59
CA ALA A 152 21.21 16.72 -2.25
C ALA A 152 20.03 16.70 -1.26
N ASN A 153 18.85 17.17 -1.63
CA ASN A 153 17.67 17.22 -0.76
C ASN A 153 16.65 16.11 -1.07
N SER A 154 17.06 15.08 -1.81
CA SER A 154 16.13 14.06 -2.32
C SER A 154 15.35 13.30 -1.24
N ALA A 155 15.92 13.14 -0.05
CA ALA A 155 15.24 12.47 1.05
C ALA A 155 14.04 13.29 1.58
N GLU A 156 14.21 14.60 1.74
CA GLU A 156 13.15 15.49 2.20
C GLU A 156 12.10 15.70 1.09
N ASN A 157 12.53 15.99 -0.13
CA ASN A 157 11.64 16.14 -1.29
C ASN A 157 10.77 14.88 -1.46
N ARG A 158 11.38 13.68 -1.36
CA ARG A 158 10.65 12.42 -1.42
C ARG A 158 9.64 12.29 -0.28
N ARG A 159 9.99 12.67 0.95
CA ARG A 159 9.08 12.61 2.10
C ARG A 159 7.86 13.51 1.88
N VAL A 160 8.08 14.75 1.45
CA VAL A 160 7.01 15.71 1.12
C VAL A 160 6.13 15.16 0.00
N PHE A 161 6.73 14.68 -1.07
CA PHE A 161 6.03 14.12 -2.22
C PHE A 161 5.16 12.90 -1.85
N LEU A 162 5.74 11.93 -1.13
CA LEU A 162 5.00 10.75 -0.69
C LEU A 162 3.84 11.09 0.24
N ARG A 163 4.04 12.03 1.16
CA ARG A 163 2.96 12.53 2.04
C ARG A 163 1.82 13.12 1.23
N ARG A 164 2.11 13.92 0.21
CA ARG A 164 1.11 14.52 -0.66
C ARG A 164 0.32 13.48 -1.44
N LEU A 165 0.98 12.40 -1.87
CA LEU A 165 0.33 11.27 -2.54
C LEU A 165 -0.41 10.31 -1.58
N GLY A 166 -0.40 10.58 -0.26
CA GLY A 166 -0.95 9.67 0.74
C GLY A 166 -0.17 8.36 0.88
N LEU A 167 1.09 8.33 0.43
CA LEU A 167 1.94 7.15 0.46
C LEU A 167 2.86 7.15 1.70
N PRO A 168 3.28 5.96 2.16
CA PRO A 168 4.20 5.84 3.29
C PRO A 168 5.55 6.51 3.00
N PRO A 169 6.16 7.21 3.98
CA PRO A 169 7.42 7.93 3.79
C PRO A 169 8.64 7.00 3.63
N ARG A 170 8.51 5.73 4.01
CA ARG A 170 9.59 4.74 4.01
C ARG A 170 9.39 3.68 2.96
N LEU A 171 9.57 4.06 1.70
CA LEU A 171 9.69 3.13 0.59
C LEU A 171 11.16 3.03 0.18
N SER A 172 11.69 1.83 -0.04
CA SER A 172 12.98 1.66 -0.72
C SER A 172 12.89 2.22 -2.14
N LYS A 173 14.02 2.53 -2.78
CA LYS A 173 14.02 3.04 -4.17
C LYS A 173 13.28 2.10 -5.13
N LYS A 174 13.44 0.79 -4.95
CA LYS A 174 12.79 -0.23 -5.78
C LYS A 174 11.28 -0.26 -5.54
N GLU A 175 10.84 -0.27 -4.27
CA GLU A 175 9.42 -0.24 -3.90
C GLU A 175 8.75 1.05 -4.36
N LEU A 176 9.42 2.20 -4.17
CA LEU A 176 8.94 3.48 -4.66
C LEU A 176 8.65 3.42 -6.16
N LEU A 177 9.60 2.94 -6.95
CA LEU A 177 9.43 2.83 -8.39
C LEU A 177 8.27 1.91 -8.77
N GLN A 178 8.14 0.76 -8.10
CA GLN A 178 7.06 -0.18 -8.32
C GLN A 178 5.69 0.42 -7.96
N VAL A 179 5.59 1.06 -6.79
CA VAL A 179 4.36 1.71 -6.33
C VAL A 179 3.93 2.82 -7.27
N LEU A 180 4.86 3.69 -7.66
CA LEU A 180 4.55 4.79 -8.59
C LEU A 180 4.09 4.26 -9.95
N ASN A 181 4.76 3.25 -10.50
CA ASN A 181 4.34 2.62 -11.76
C ASN A 181 3.02 1.85 -11.65
N THR A 182 2.64 1.38 -10.46
CA THR A 182 1.38 0.69 -10.23
C THR A 182 0.21 1.66 -10.13
N LEU A 183 0.39 2.73 -9.36
CA LEU A 183 -0.71 3.64 -8.99
C LEU A 183 -0.90 4.81 -9.95
N TYR A 184 0.15 5.22 -10.67
CA TYR A 184 0.14 6.47 -11.45
C TYR A 184 0.68 6.28 -12.86
N THR A 185 0.28 7.19 -13.77
CA THR A 185 0.94 7.40 -15.06
C THR A 185 2.08 8.38 -14.91
N TYR A 186 3.06 8.33 -15.83
CA TYR A 186 4.15 9.31 -15.87
C TYR A 186 3.61 10.76 -15.90
N ASP A 187 2.63 11.04 -16.78
CA ASP A 187 2.09 12.38 -16.97
C ASP A 187 1.39 12.91 -15.71
N ALA A 188 0.63 12.05 -15.02
CA ALA A 188 -0.03 12.41 -13.77
C ALA A 188 0.99 12.81 -12.69
N LEU A 189 2.06 12.01 -12.52
CA LEU A 189 3.11 12.33 -11.54
C LEU A 189 3.94 13.55 -11.92
N ASN A 190 4.26 13.71 -13.20
CA ASN A 190 4.99 14.88 -13.67
C ASN A 190 4.21 16.18 -13.43
N ALA A 191 2.88 16.13 -13.54
CA ALA A 191 2.01 17.25 -13.20
C ALA A 191 2.00 17.54 -11.68
N GLU A 192 2.03 16.50 -10.84
CA GLU A 192 2.05 16.67 -9.38
C GLU A 192 3.41 17.18 -8.86
N ILE A 193 4.52 16.73 -9.45
CA ILE A 193 5.88 17.21 -9.12
C ILE A 193 6.03 18.71 -9.40
N LYS A 194 5.48 19.20 -10.52
CA LYS A 194 5.56 20.63 -10.87
C LYS A 194 4.83 21.56 -9.90
N LYS A 195 4.05 20.99 -8.98
CA LYS A 195 3.35 21.75 -7.92
C LYS A 195 4.11 21.72 -6.58
N LEU A 196 5.29 21.05 -6.50
CA LEU A 196 6.18 21.05 -5.34
C LEU A 196 7.04 22.29 -5.29
#